data_0a379ca77108ebb275df9356900dcd52
#
_entry.id   0a379ca77108ebb275df9356900dcd52
#
_cell.length_a   1.000
_cell.length_b   1.000
_cell.length_c   1.000
_cell.angle_alpha   90.00
_cell.angle_beta   90.00
_cell.angle_gamma   90.00
#
_symmetry.space_group_name_H-M   'P 1'
#
loop_
_entity.id
_entity.type
_entity.pdbx_description
1 polymer ?
#
loop_
_entity_poly.entity_id
_entity_poly.type
_entity_poly.pdbx_seq_one_letter_code
_entity_poly.pdbx_strand_id
1 'polypeptide(L)'
;MIQIKNPPVTREFVTLDEGQLHLRRLPGGDGVPLVLLHASPASSWFMQGMMLALRKAGHGATILAPDTLGNGDSAAPAPDHPDIAYFAGSMARMLDALGIEKIDVYGTHTGARIACEFAAAYPERCRRLVLDGITEYDDAMREAVVSNYAPKVEPDAYGRHLIWAFNFCRDQALFFPHFMQDAQHRLSVPMPPPEILHRITLDVLKAMDTYSKPYIAAFEYRAFERMGLVQAPTLLLKPESELALLNASVARALEILPDARELALPPGEAIKAESIARFLAGENA
;
A
#
# COMPACT_ATOMS: atom_id res chain seq x y z
N MET A 1 -13.02 35.05 -9.40
CA MET A 1 -12.48 33.87 -8.68
C MET A 1 -12.90 32.63 -9.43
N ILE A 2 -11.92 31.91 -10.01
CA ILE A 2 -12.21 30.61 -10.63
C ILE A 2 -12.48 29.64 -9.49
N GLN A 3 -13.74 29.18 -9.33
CA GLN A 3 -14.04 28.08 -8.43
C GLN A 3 -13.37 26.82 -8.99
N ILE A 4 -12.26 26.41 -8.37
CA ILE A 4 -11.67 25.11 -8.62
C ILE A 4 -12.65 24.09 -8.00
N LYS A 5 -13.44 23.41 -8.84
CA LYS A 5 -14.48 22.46 -8.44
C LYS A 5 -13.94 21.27 -7.61
N ASN A 6 -12.64 20.97 -7.71
CA ASN A 6 -11.94 20.01 -6.85
C ASN A 6 -10.56 20.61 -6.51
N PRO A 7 -10.17 20.69 -5.24
CA PRO A 7 -8.83 21.11 -4.89
C PRO A 7 -7.80 20.16 -5.54
N PRO A 8 -6.69 20.69 -6.06
CA PRO A 8 -5.65 19.84 -6.64
C PRO A 8 -5.02 18.96 -5.55
N VAL A 9 -4.56 17.76 -5.94
CA VAL A 9 -3.69 16.95 -5.10
C VAL A 9 -2.36 17.68 -4.96
N THR A 10 -1.99 18.04 -3.73
CA THR A 10 -0.72 18.72 -3.42
C THR A 10 0.33 17.72 -2.99
N ARG A 11 1.60 18.12 -3.04
CA ARG A 11 2.75 17.40 -2.51
C ARG A 11 3.25 18.15 -1.28
N GLU A 12 3.49 17.42 -0.20
CA GLU A 12 3.91 17.96 1.07
C GLU A 12 5.02 17.11 1.66
N PHE A 13 5.82 17.70 2.55
CA PHE A 13 6.84 16.99 3.30
C PHE A 13 6.62 17.21 4.79
N VAL A 14 6.81 16.14 5.55
CA VAL A 14 6.79 16.14 7.01
C VAL A 14 8.17 15.69 7.48
N THR A 15 8.73 16.38 8.47
CA THR A 15 10.02 16.01 9.05
C THR A 15 9.83 14.98 10.15
N LEU A 16 10.50 13.84 10.02
CA LEU A 16 10.64 12.79 11.02
C LEU A 16 12.09 12.67 11.44
N ASP A 17 12.40 11.77 12.37
CA ASP A 17 13.78 11.52 12.82
C ASP A 17 14.68 11.01 11.68
N GLU A 18 14.12 10.25 10.75
CA GLU A 18 14.81 9.73 9.57
C GLU A 18 15.09 10.79 8.50
N GLY A 19 14.41 11.93 8.55
CA GLY A 19 14.45 12.99 7.55
C GLY A 19 13.06 13.36 7.06
N GLN A 20 12.95 13.77 5.79
CA GLN A 20 11.68 14.18 5.22
C GLN A 20 10.87 12.98 4.70
N LEU A 21 9.62 12.88 5.14
CA LEU A 21 8.62 11.98 4.57
C LEU A 21 7.75 12.78 3.61
N HIS A 22 7.69 12.34 2.36
CA HIS A 22 6.81 12.93 1.35
C HIS A 22 5.41 12.33 1.43
N LEU A 23 4.40 13.16 1.22
CA LEU A 23 3.02 12.72 1.08
C LEU A 23 2.27 13.53 0.03
N ARG A 24 1.21 12.93 -0.52
CA ARG A 24 0.19 13.63 -1.29
C ARG A 24 -1.01 13.91 -0.41
N ARG A 25 -1.56 15.12 -0.54
CA ARG A 25 -2.77 15.55 0.16
C ARG A 25 -3.85 15.95 -0.85
N LEU A 26 -5.05 15.43 -0.68
CA LEU A 26 -6.27 15.94 -1.28
C LEU A 26 -7.10 16.57 -0.17
N PRO A 27 -7.13 17.92 -0.07
CA PRO A 27 -7.86 18.60 0.98
C PRO A 27 -9.35 18.26 0.96
N GLY A 28 -9.96 18.19 2.14
CA GLY A 28 -11.38 17.95 2.33
C GLY A 28 -11.95 18.79 3.45
N GLY A 29 -13.26 18.62 3.72
CA GLY A 29 -13.95 19.22 4.85
C GLY A 29 -13.66 18.53 6.18
N ASP A 30 -14.45 18.89 7.19
CA ASP A 30 -14.39 18.28 8.51
C ASP A 30 -14.73 16.78 8.43
N GLY A 31 -14.03 15.99 9.21
CA GLY A 31 -14.18 14.54 9.26
C GLY A 31 -12.88 13.85 9.57
N VAL A 32 -12.96 12.54 9.80
CA VAL A 32 -11.76 11.72 10.05
C VAL A 32 -10.99 11.58 8.76
N PRO A 33 -9.70 11.99 8.69
CA PRO A 33 -8.89 11.86 7.50
C PRO A 33 -8.69 10.39 7.09
N LEU A 34 -8.57 10.14 5.79
CA LEU A 34 -8.24 8.83 5.24
C LEU A 34 -6.79 8.79 4.80
N VAL A 35 -6.04 7.79 5.27
CA VAL A 35 -4.68 7.50 4.81
C VAL A 35 -4.70 6.35 3.83
N LEU A 36 -4.08 6.53 2.66
CA LEU A 36 -3.91 5.50 1.64
C LEU A 36 -2.45 5.05 1.58
N LEU A 37 -2.21 3.76 1.84
CA LEU A 37 -0.89 3.15 1.85
C LEU A 37 -0.67 2.31 0.58
N HIS A 38 0.37 2.65 -0.17
CA HIS A 38 0.71 2.01 -1.45
C HIS A 38 1.41 0.65 -1.27
N ALA A 39 1.41 -0.16 -2.33
CA ALA A 39 2.23 -1.35 -2.44
C ALA A 39 3.70 -1.00 -2.70
N SER A 40 4.64 -1.90 -2.37
CA SER A 40 6.02 -1.81 -2.84
C SER A 40 6.14 -2.40 -4.26
N PRO A 41 7.00 -1.85 -5.11
CA PRO A 41 7.94 -0.73 -4.94
C PRO A 41 7.36 0.62 -5.43
N ALA A 42 6.07 0.86 -5.32
CA ALA A 42 5.41 2.08 -5.76
C ALA A 42 5.63 3.26 -4.79
N SER A 43 4.96 4.36 -5.06
CA SER A 43 4.90 5.55 -4.23
C SER A 43 3.47 6.08 -4.11
N SER A 44 3.27 7.15 -3.35
CA SER A 44 1.98 7.84 -3.25
C SER A 44 1.41 8.30 -4.59
N TRP A 45 2.24 8.38 -5.63
CA TRP A 45 1.76 8.66 -6.99
C TRP A 45 0.73 7.60 -7.43
N PHE A 46 0.95 6.35 -7.08
CA PHE A 46 0.06 5.24 -7.42
C PHE A 46 -1.32 5.36 -6.75
N MET A 47 -1.38 6.04 -5.61
CA MET A 47 -2.63 6.29 -4.88
C MET A 47 -3.42 7.49 -5.43
N GLN A 48 -2.85 8.31 -6.32
CA GLN A 48 -3.50 9.54 -6.79
C GLN A 48 -4.82 9.27 -7.52
N GLY A 49 -4.90 8.21 -8.33
CA GLY A 49 -6.13 7.78 -8.98
C GLY A 49 -7.22 7.48 -7.96
N MET A 50 -6.90 6.65 -6.96
CA MET A 50 -7.81 6.28 -5.88
C MET A 50 -8.25 7.50 -5.04
N MET A 51 -7.36 8.47 -4.75
CA MET A 51 -7.73 9.71 -4.06
C MET A 51 -8.83 10.46 -4.82
N LEU A 52 -8.68 10.60 -6.13
CA LEU A 52 -9.65 11.29 -6.98
C LEU A 52 -10.94 10.50 -7.14
N ALA A 53 -10.86 9.18 -7.27
CA ALA A 53 -12.01 8.29 -7.37
C ALA A 53 -12.85 8.31 -6.08
N LEU A 54 -12.21 8.26 -4.90
CA LEU A 54 -12.86 8.38 -3.60
C LEU A 54 -13.56 9.74 -3.44
N ARG A 55 -12.92 10.83 -3.86
CA ARG A 55 -13.55 12.16 -3.86
C ARG A 55 -14.77 12.20 -4.75
N LYS A 56 -14.70 11.61 -5.95
CA LYS A 56 -15.84 11.50 -6.87
C LYS A 56 -16.97 10.63 -6.32
N ALA A 57 -16.62 9.60 -5.54
CA ALA A 57 -17.56 8.72 -4.83
C ALA A 57 -18.18 9.36 -3.58
N GLY A 58 -17.89 10.64 -3.28
CA GLY A 58 -18.51 11.38 -2.19
C GLY A 58 -17.72 11.39 -0.87
N HIS A 59 -16.50 10.82 -0.81
CA HIS A 59 -15.68 10.94 0.40
C HIS A 59 -15.24 12.39 0.63
N GLY A 60 -15.80 13.02 1.66
CA GLY A 60 -15.67 14.48 1.90
C GLY A 60 -14.45 14.89 2.70
N ALA A 61 -13.89 14.01 3.54
CA ALA A 61 -12.75 14.34 4.41
C ALA A 61 -11.42 14.43 3.65
N THR A 62 -10.39 14.94 4.32
CA THR A 62 -9.01 14.97 3.77
C THR A 62 -8.50 13.56 3.49
N ILE A 63 -7.83 13.39 2.34
CA ILE A 63 -7.15 12.13 1.98
C ILE A 63 -5.65 12.40 1.92
N LEU A 64 -4.88 11.53 2.58
CA LEU A 64 -3.42 11.55 2.63
C LEU A 64 -2.88 10.27 2.02
N ALA A 65 -1.82 10.38 1.24
CA ALA A 65 -1.09 9.23 0.72
C ALA A 65 0.41 9.46 0.92
N PRO A 66 1.02 8.90 1.98
CA PRO A 66 2.46 9.01 2.18
C PRO A 66 3.23 8.07 1.24
N ASP A 67 4.45 8.48 0.88
CA ASP A 67 5.47 7.54 0.43
C ASP A 67 6.01 6.82 1.67
N THR A 68 5.88 5.50 1.74
CA THR A 68 6.51 4.70 2.80
C THR A 68 8.01 4.98 2.82
N LEU A 69 8.62 5.13 4.02
CA LEU A 69 10.06 5.37 4.16
C LEU A 69 10.86 4.42 3.26
N GLY A 70 11.82 4.97 2.52
CA GLY A 70 12.61 4.25 1.53
C GLY A 70 11.96 4.10 0.16
N ASN A 71 10.79 4.71 -0.09
CA ASN A 71 10.14 4.76 -1.40
C ASN A 71 9.86 6.21 -1.81
N GLY A 72 9.67 6.42 -3.10
CA GLY A 72 9.29 7.71 -3.68
C GLY A 72 10.27 8.82 -3.37
N ASP A 73 9.78 9.86 -2.71
CA ASP A 73 10.57 11.03 -2.29
C ASP A 73 10.79 11.07 -0.75
N SER A 74 10.47 9.99 -0.04
CA SER A 74 10.68 9.86 1.41
C SER A 74 12.11 9.42 1.76
N ALA A 75 12.59 9.85 2.92
CA ALA A 75 13.88 9.43 3.48
C ALA A 75 14.00 7.91 3.61
N ALA A 76 15.21 7.40 3.67
CA ALA A 76 15.47 5.98 3.93
C ALA A 76 15.04 5.61 5.36
N PRO A 77 14.56 4.38 5.61
CA PRO A 77 14.33 3.89 6.96
C PRO A 77 15.66 3.78 7.73
N ALA A 78 15.65 4.16 9.01
CA ALA A 78 16.86 4.15 9.83
C ALA A 78 17.43 2.74 10.07
N PRO A 79 16.63 1.68 10.38
CA PRO A 79 17.17 0.34 10.52
C PRO A 79 17.65 -0.26 9.20
N ASP A 80 18.67 -1.11 9.27
CA ASP A 80 19.07 -1.92 8.10
C ASP A 80 18.02 -2.95 7.74
N HIS A 81 17.35 -3.52 8.74
CA HIS A 81 16.28 -4.50 8.61
C HIS A 81 15.01 -4.01 9.34
N PRO A 82 14.27 -3.03 8.78
CA PRO A 82 13.01 -2.59 9.36
C PRO A 82 11.95 -3.67 9.20
N ASP A 83 11.10 -3.84 10.21
CA ASP A 83 9.90 -4.66 10.14
C ASP A 83 8.65 -3.82 9.83
N ILE A 84 7.48 -4.47 9.71
CA ILE A 84 6.21 -3.77 9.46
C ILE A 84 5.81 -2.90 10.67
N ALA A 85 6.18 -3.27 11.90
CA ALA A 85 5.91 -2.46 13.08
C ALA A 85 6.67 -1.12 13.03
N TYR A 86 7.91 -1.12 12.53
CA TYR A 86 8.67 0.11 12.29
C TYR A 86 7.95 1.03 11.28
N PHE A 87 7.44 0.50 10.16
CA PHE A 87 6.72 1.30 9.17
C PHE A 87 5.37 1.81 9.71
N ALA A 88 4.65 1.02 10.48
CA ALA A 88 3.44 1.47 11.19
C ALA A 88 3.76 2.58 12.21
N GLY A 89 4.87 2.45 12.94
CA GLY A 89 5.38 3.48 13.85
C GLY A 89 5.76 4.77 13.12
N SER A 90 6.37 4.69 11.92
CA SER A 90 6.68 5.88 11.13
C SER A 90 5.41 6.61 10.67
N MET A 91 4.34 5.87 10.34
CA MET A 91 3.03 6.47 10.05
C MET A 91 2.45 7.16 11.30
N ALA A 92 2.56 6.57 12.49
CA ALA A 92 2.12 7.21 13.72
C ALA A 92 2.85 8.53 13.95
N ARG A 93 4.18 8.57 13.79
CA ARG A 93 4.98 9.81 13.90
C ARG A 93 4.61 10.86 12.84
N MET A 94 4.30 10.44 11.61
CA MET A 94 3.78 11.34 10.58
C MET A 94 2.46 11.98 11.02
N LEU A 95 1.55 11.21 11.58
CA LEU A 95 0.27 11.72 12.08
C LEU A 95 0.46 12.71 13.24
N ASP A 96 1.40 12.42 14.15
CA ASP A 96 1.74 13.31 15.27
C ASP A 96 2.27 14.65 14.76
N ALA A 97 3.18 14.62 13.80
CA ALA A 97 3.73 15.83 13.19
C ALA A 97 2.67 16.65 12.41
N LEU A 98 1.60 16.01 11.93
CA LEU A 98 0.47 16.66 11.27
C LEU A 98 -0.65 17.10 12.26
N GLY A 99 -0.55 16.76 13.55
CA GLY A 99 -1.57 17.03 14.57
C GLY A 99 -2.85 16.20 14.33
N ILE A 100 -2.75 15.00 13.77
CA ILE A 100 -3.89 14.13 13.46
C ILE A 100 -3.95 13.01 14.48
N GLU A 101 -5.01 12.99 15.28
CA GLU A 101 -5.20 11.99 16.34
C GLU A 101 -5.77 10.66 15.85
N LYS A 102 -6.75 10.71 14.95
CA LYS A 102 -7.49 9.53 14.48
C LYS A 102 -7.70 9.57 12.97
N ILE A 103 -7.60 8.40 12.33
CA ILE A 103 -7.73 8.24 10.88
C ILE A 103 -8.58 7.03 10.50
N ASP A 104 -9.05 7.03 9.25
CA ASP A 104 -9.37 5.82 8.52
C ASP A 104 -8.14 5.40 7.72
N VAL A 105 -7.97 4.09 7.51
CA VAL A 105 -6.81 3.58 6.79
C VAL A 105 -7.25 2.64 5.67
N TYR A 106 -6.72 2.86 4.49
CA TYR A 106 -6.71 1.90 3.38
C TYR A 106 -5.28 1.50 3.07
N GLY A 107 -5.03 0.21 2.91
CA GLY A 107 -3.72 -0.28 2.47
C GLY A 107 -3.85 -1.37 1.42
N THR A 108 -2.92 -1.34 0.44
CA THR A 108 -2.83 -2.39 -0.58
C THR A 108 -1.47 -3.11 -0.50
N HIS A 109 -1.46 -4.44 -0.53
CA HIS A 109 -0.28 -5.33 -0.46
C HIS A 109 0.65 -4.99 0.73
N THR A 110 1.84 -4.42 0.49
CA THR A 110 2.74 -3.93 1.57
C THR A 110 2.01 -2.92 2.46
N GLY A 111 1.29 -1.98 1.83
CA GLY A 111 0.48 -1.00 2.56
C GLY A 111 -0.63 -1.63 3.40
N ALA A 112 -1.21 -2.77 2.96
CA ALA A 112 -2.21 -3.49 3.76
C ALA A 112 -1.61 -4.08 5.03
N ARG A 113 -0.36 -4.55 4.99
CA ARG A 113 0.37 -5.05 6.17
C ARG A 113 0.68 -3.93 7.15
N ILE A 114 1.13 -2.77 6.64
CA ILE A 114 1.38 -1.58 7.45
C ILE A 114 0.06 -1.08 8.08
N ALA A 115 -1.04 -1.06 7.32
CA ALA A 115 -2.36 -0.66 7.80
C ALA A 115 -2.87 -1.60 8.90
N CYS A 116 -2.72 -2.92 8.72
CA CYS A 116 -3.09 -3.94 9.69
C CYS A 116 -2.30 -3.77 10.99
N GLU A 117 -0.98 -3.64 10.90
CA GLU A 117 -0.12 -3.43 12.08
C GLU A 117 -0.42 -2.12 12.78
N PHE A 118 -0.67 -1.03 12.03
CA PHE A 118 -1.08 0.24 12.63
C PHE A 118 -2.38 0.10 13.43
N ALA A 119 -3.40 -0.55 12.85
CA ALA A 119 -4.67 -0.76 13.54
C ALA A 119 -4.54 -1.69 14.76
N ALA A 120 -3.61 -2.65 14.73
CA ALA A 120 -3.33 -3.53 15.86
C ALA A 120 -2.53 -2.86 16.98
N ALA A 121 -1.54 -2.02 16.62
CA ALA A 121 -0.63 -1.37 17.57
C ALA A 121 -1.19 -0.04 18.14
N TYR A 122 -2.06 0.64 17.39
CA TYR A 122 -2.65 1.93 17.74
C TYR A 122 -4.17 1.91 17.57
N PRO A 123 -4.91 1.03 18.28
CA PRO A 123 -6.35 0.80 18.06
C PRO A 123 -7.19 2.06 18.27
N GLU A 124 -6.80 2.94 19.19
CA GLU A 124 -7.49 4.21 19.47
C GLU A 124 -7.35 5.22 18.32
N ARG A 125 -6.33 5.06 17.47
CA ARG A 125 -6.02 5.95 16.34
C ARG A 125 -6.63 5.49 15.01
N CYS A 126 -7.13 4.25 14.93
CA CYS A 126 -7.77 3.69 13.73
C CYS A 126 -9.29 3.64 13.92
N ARG A 127 -10.05 4.41 13.10
CA ARG A 127 -11.51 4.40 13.15
C ARG A 127 -12.09 3.26 12.31
N ARG A 128 -11.62 3.10 11.09
CA ARG A 128 -11.99 2.03 10.14
C ARG A 128 -10.78 1.59 9.34
N LEU A 129 -10.74 0.31 9.01
CA LEU A 129 -9.64 -0.31 8.29
C LEU A 129 -10.15 -0.93 6.98
N VAL A 130 -9.45 -0.69 5.87
CA VAL A 130 -9.70 -1.36 4.59
C VAL A 130 -8.42 -2.05 4.14
N LEU A 131 -8.48 -3.36 3.95
CA LEU A 131 -7.36 -4.19 3.54
C LEU A 131 -7.59 -4.75 2.14
N ASP A 132 -6.63 -4.50 1.24
CA ASP A 132 -6.64 -4.90 -0.16
C ASP A 132 -5.39 -5.73 -0.46
N GLY A 133 -5.54 -7.04 -0.58
CA GLY A 133 -4.44 -7.94 -0.89
C GLY A 133 -3.51 -8.23 0.30
N ILE A 134 -4.06 -8.66 1.44
CA ILE A 134 -3.28 -9.10 2.60
C ILE A 134 -3.24 -10.63 2.67
N THR A 135 -2.06 -11.18 2.94
CA THR A 135 -1.84 -12.61 3.17
C THR A 135 -0.61 -12.85 4.04
N GLU A 136 -0.47 -14.06 4.48
CA GLU A 136 0.75 -14.62 5.07
C GLU A 136 1.21 -15.80 4.21
N TYR A 137 2.48 -15.85 3.88
CA TYR A 137 3.06 -16.93 3.09
C TYR A 137 3.46 -18.09 4.02
N ASP A 138 3.33 -19.33 3.52
CA ASP A 138 3.94 -20.47 4.19
C ASP A 138 5.47 -20.34 4.25
N ASP A 139 6.12 -21.18 5.06
CA ASP A 139 7.56 -21.04 5.31
C ASP A 139 8.40 -21.21 4.04
N ALA A 140 8.03 -22.12 3.14
CA ALA A 140 8.76 -22.38 1.90
C ALA A 140 8.66 -21.19 0.91
N MET A 141 7.44 -20.67 0.72
CA MET A 141 7.22 -19.51 -0.15
C MET A 141 7.88 -18.27 0.47
N ARG A 142 7.78 -18.08 1.78
CA ARG A 142 8.41 -16.95 2.46
C ARG A 142 9.93 -16.97 2.31
N GLU A 143 10.59 -18.10 2.50
CA GLU A 143 12.03 -18.24 2.28
C GLU A 143 12.40 -17.91 0.84
N ALA A 144 11.64 -18.42 -0.14
CA ALA A 144 11.86 -18.15 -1.55
C ALA A 144 11.73 -16.66 -1.90
N VAL A 145 10.67 -15.97 -1.42
CA VAL A 145 10.46 -14.55 -1.72
C VAL A 145 11.46 -13.66 -1.00
N VAL A 146 11.78 -13.92 0.27
CA VAL A 146 12.78 -13.14 1.01
C VAL A 146 14.14 -13.23 0.33
N SER A 147 14.52 -14.42 -0.16
CA SER A 147 15.83 -14.65 -0.79
C SER A 147 15.94 -14.10 -2.22
N ASN A 148 14.85 -14.01 -2.98
CA ASN A 148 14.92 -13.79 -4.43
C ASN A 148 14.09 -12.61 -4.94
N TYR A 149 13.11 -12.10 -4.17
CA TYR A 149 12.14 -11.15 -4.70
C TYR A 149 12.70 -9.74 -4.91
N ALA A 150 13.57 -9.29 -4.03
CA ALA A 150 14.09 -7.93 -4.04
C ALA A 150 15.63 -7.92 -3.94
N PRO A 151 16.34 -8.39 -4.98
CA PRO A 151 17.79 -8.46 -4.97
C PRO A 151 18.41 -7.05 -4.91
N LYS A 152 19.54 -6.95 -4.21
CA LYS A 152 20.32 -5.71 -4.20
C LYS A 152 20.88 -5.44 -5.59
N VAL A 153 20.65 -4.25 -6.11
CA VAL A 153 21.17 -3.80 -7.40
C VAL A 153 21.87 -2.46 -7.23
N GLU A 154 23.07 -2.35 -7.77
CA GLU A 154 23.86 -1.12 -7.69
C GLU A 154 23.96 -0.44 -9.05
N PRO A 155 23.98 0.91 -9.08
CA PRO A 155 24.25 1.66 -10.29
C PRO A 155 25.62 1.28 -10.90
N ASP A 156 25.67 1.14 -12.23
CA ASP A 156 26.91 0.90 -12.97
C ASP A 156 27.07 1.87 -14.14
N ALA A 157 28.30 1.99 -14.64
CA ALA A 157 28.65 2.91 -15.71
C ALA A 157 28.05 2.52 -17.09
N TYR A 158 27.47 1.33 -17.22
CA TYR A 158 26.87 0.82 -18.46
C TYR A 158 25.35 0.89 -18.47
N GLY A 159 24.73 1.36 -17.39
CA GLY A 159 23.27 1.51 -17.27
C GLY A 159 22.51 0.20 -17.13
N ARG A 160 23.14 -0.93 -16.71
CA ARG A 160 22.50 -2.23 -16.55
C ARG A 160 21.37 -2.16 -15.51
N HIS A 161 21.55 -1.38 -14.45
CA HIS A 161 20.54 -1.13 -13.43
C HIS A 161 19.25 -0.49 -13.99
N LEU A 162 19.35 0.35 -15.03
CA LEU A 162 18.18 0.96 -15.69
C LEU A 162 17.36 -0.09 -16.42
N ILE A 163 18.03 -0.98 -17.14
CA ILE A 163 17.38 -2.09 -17.86
C ILE A 163 16.81 -3.10 -16.87
N TRP A 164 17.54 -3.37 -15.79
CA TRP A 164 17.09 -4.25 -14.73
C TRP A 164 15.80 -3.70 -14.08
N ALA A 165 15.75 -2.42 -13.69
CA ALA A 165 14.59 -1.81 -13.06
C ALA A 165 13.34 -1.89 -13.96
N PHE A 166 13.49 -1.65 -15.26
CA PHE A 166 12.40 -1.80 -16.21
C PHE A 166 11.91 -3.25 -16.30
N ASN A 167 12.85 -4.22 -16.45
CA ASN A 167 12.49 -5.62 -16.52
C ASN A 167 11.85 -6.12 -15.23
N PHE A 168 12.36 -5.70 -14.08
CA PHE A 168 11.80 -6.00 -12.76
C PHE A 168 10.34 -5.57 -12.66
N CYS A 169 10.01 -4.33 -13.06
CA CYS A 169 8.64 -3.84 -13.06
C CYS A 169 7.74 -4.59 -14.05
N ARG A 170 8.26 -4.87 -15.25
CA ARG A 170 7.54 -5.64 -16.28
C ARG A 170 7.27 -7.07 -15.82
N ASP A 171 8.24 -7.72 -15.24
CA ASP A 171 8.14 -9.13 -14.85
C ASP A 171 7.21 -9.33 -13.65
N GLN A 172 7.16 -8.37 -12.71
CA GLN A 172 6.15 -8.34 -11.64
C GLN A 172 4.70 -8.22 -12.18
N ALA A 173 4.52 -7.53 -13.29
CA ALA A 173 3.21 -7.44 -13.94
C ALA A 173 2.82 -8.72 -14.69
N LEU A 174 3.78 -9.59 -14.99
CA LEU A 174 3.58 -10.79 -15.80
C LEU A 174 3.61 -12.10 -15.01
N PHE A 175 4.32 -12.13 -13.88
CA PHE A 175 4.56 -13.35 -13.12
C PHE A 175 4.45 -13.10 -11.61
N PHE A 176 3.97 -14.10 -10.88
CA PHE A 176 4.04 -14.08 -9.43
C PHE A 176 4.47 -15.46 -8.89
N PRO A 177 5.58 -15.55 -8.11
CA PRO A 177 6.59 -14.49 -7.95
C PRO A 177 7.32 -14.18 -9.26
N HIS A 178 7.77 -12.94 -9.45
CA HIS A 178 8.33 -12.47 -10.72
C HIS A 178 9.61 -13.20 -11.17
N PHE A 179 10.33 -13.82 -10.24
CA PHE A 179 11.55 -14.58 -10.52
C PHE A 179 11.28 -16.02 -10.98
N MET A 180 10.03 -16.48 -10.92
CA MET A 180 9.58 -17.77 -11.46
C MET A 180 8.86 -17.54 -12.79
N GLN A 181 9.64 -17.54 -13.89
CA GLN A 181 9.15 -17.14 -15.21
C GLN A 181 8.73 -18.37 -16.06
N ASP A 182 7.82 -19.16 -15.56
CA ASP A 182 7.24 -20.32 -16.24
C ASP A 182 5.71 -20.18 -16.42
N ALA A 183 5.09 -21.16 -17.08
CA ALA A 183 3.67 -21.13 -17.39
C ALA A 183 2.75 -21.18 -16.15
N GLN A 184 3.23 -21.76 -15.04
CA GLN A 184 2.41 -21.89 -13.80
C GLN A 184 2.34 -20.57 -13.05
N HIS A 185 3.40 -19.76 -13.12
CA HIS A 185 3.52 -18.49 -12.42
C HIS A 185 3.10 -17.28 -13.29
N ARG A 186 2.70 -17.55 -14.54
CA ARG A 186 2.23 -16.51 -15.46
C ARG A 186 0.87 -15.97 -15.03
N LEU A 187 0.78 -14.64 -14.86
CA LEU A 187 -0.46 -13.95 -14.56
C LEU A 187 -1.33 -13.80 -15.81
N SER A 188 -2.64 -14.03 -15.65
CA SER A 188 -3.64 -13.85 -16.71
C SER A 188 -4.14 -12.41 -16.80
N VAL A 189 -3.21 -11.46 -16.79
CA VAL A 189 -3.50 -10.02 -16.88
C VAL A 189 -2.78 -9.42 -18.09
N PRO A 190 -3.36 -8.38 -18.71
CA PRO A 190 -2.68 -7.68 -19.79
C PRO A 190 -1.45 -6.94 -19.30
N MET A 191 -0.47 -6.76 -20.18
CA MET A 191 0.69 -5.90 -19.92
C MET A 191 0.22 -4.48 -19.59
N PRO A 192 0.72 -3.86 -18.52
CA PRO A 192 0.43 -2.45 -18.24
C PRO A 192 0.85 -1.54 -19.40
N PRO A 193 0.14 -0.41 -19.61
CA PRO A 193 0.55 0.58 -20.59
C PRO A 193 1.99 1.05 -20.38
N PRO A 194 2.74 1.41 -21.45
CA PRO A 194 4.13 1.85 -21.33
C PRO A 194 4.34 3.01 -20.36
N GLU A 195 3.37 3.92 -20.25
CA GLU A 195 3.42 5.07 -19.34
C GLU A 195 3.37 4.64 -17.87
N ILE A 196 2.62 3.60 -17.56
CA ILE A 196 2.55 3.02 -16.21
C ILE A 196 3.84 2.29 -15.88
N LEU A 197 4.35 1.45 -16.80
CA LEU A 197 5.65 0.78 -16.63
C LEU A 197 6.78 1.77 -16.44
N HIS A 198 6.82 2.84 -17.26
CA HIS A 198 7.79 3.92 -17.11
C HIS A 198 7.73 4.53 -15.71
N ARG A 199 6.52 4.85 -15.23
CA ARG A 199 6.35 5.50 -13.94
C ARG A 199 6.77 4.62 -12.77
N ILE A 200 6.39 3.33 -12.77
CA ILE A 200 6.79 2.38 -11.73
C ILE A 200 8.32 2.18 -11.77
N THR A 201 8.90 2.12 -12.96
CA THR A 201 10.37 2.03 -13.12
C THR A 201 11.08 3.23 -12.48
N LEU A 202 10.55 4.44 -12.64
CA LEU A 202 11.11 5.62 -11.98
C LEU A 202 11.02 5.52 -10.45
N ASP A 203 9.93 4.99 -9.91
CA ASP A 203 9.79 4.79 -8.47
C ASP A 203 10.81 3.75 -7.95
N VAL A 204 11.07 2.67 -8.68
CA VAL A 204 12.13 1.69 -8.35
C VAL A 204 13.52 2.33 -8.41
N LEU A 205 13.80 3.13 -9.46
CA LEU A 205 15.10 3.80 -9.61
C LEU A 205 15.37 4.82 -8.49
N LYS A 206 14.34 5.53 -8.01
CA LYS A 206 14.45 6.43 -6.87
C LYS A 206 14.77 5.68 -5.56
N ALA A 207 14.20 4.51 -5.39
CA ALA A 207 14.29 3.71 -4.18
C ALA A 207 15.37 2.61 -4.28
N MET A 208 16.29 2.67 -5.25
CA MET A 208 17.19 1.55 -5.59
C MET A 208 17.98 1.01 -4.40
N ASP A 209 18.42 1.86 -3.49
CA ASP A 209 19.18 1.45 -2.30
C ASP A 209 18.29 0.92 -1.16
N THR A 210 16.98 1.13 -1.24
CA THR A 210 16.05 0.91 -0.11
C THR A 210 14.81 0.10 -0.45
N TYR A 211 14.47 -0.09 -1.74
CA TYR A 211 13.22 -0.71 -2.17
C TYR A 211 13.01 -2.14 -1.63
N SER A 212 14.10 -2.85 -1.34
CA SER A 212 14.06 -4.21 -0.79
C SER A 212 13.56 -4.23 0.66
N LYS A 213 13.81 -3.16 1.44
CA LYS A 213 13.50 -3.12 2.87
C LYS A 213 12.00 -3.29 3.15
N PRO A 214 11.07 -2.50 2.56
CA PRO A 214 9.64 -2.71 2.79
C PRO A 214 9.11 -4.00 2.17
N TYR A 215 9.72 -4.54 1.11
CA TYR A 215 9.37 -5.85 0.57
C TYR A 215 9.66 -6.97 1.55
N ILE A 216 10.90 -7.04 2.05
CA ILE A 216 11.33 -8.08 2.99
C ILE A 216 10.46 -8.00 4.25
N ALA A 217 10.28 -6.81 4.81
CA ALA A 217 9.40 -6.60 5.96
C ALA A 217 7.97 -7.13 5.71
N ALA A 218 7.43 -6.90 4.51
CA ALA A 218 6.09 -7.37 4.16
C ALA A 218 6.00 -8.90 4.02
N PHE A 219 7.04 -9.55 3.50
CA PHE A 219 7.08 -11.01 3.36
C PHE A 219 7.29 -11.73 4.69
N GLU A 220 8.01 -11.11 5.61
CA GLU A 220 8.27 -11.66 6.95
C GLU A 220 7.10 -11.42 7.93
N TYR A 221 6.19 -10.49 7.63
CA TYR A 221 5.10 -10.10 8.51
C TYR A 221 4.10 -11.21 8.77
N ARG A 222 3.83 -11.49 10.05
CA ARG A 222 2.85 -12.47 10.51
C ARG A 222 1.48 -11.81 10.69
N ALA A 223 0.81 -11.57 9.57
CA ALA A 223 -0.44 -10.82 9.54
C ALA A 223 -1.54 -11.45 10.40
N PHE A 224 -1.69 -12.78 10.36
CA PHE A 224 -2.75 -13.48 11.08
C PHE A 224 -2.56 -13.47 12.59
N GLU A 225 -1.32 -13.40 13.09
CA GLU A 225 -1.04 -13.23 14.51
C GLU A 225 -1.45 -11.84 15.01
N ARG A 226 -1.37 -10.82 14.15
CA ARG A 226 -1.65 -9.42 14.50
C ARG A 226 -3.11 -9.02 14.31
N MET A 227 -3.82 -9.63 13.37
CA MET A 227 -5.22 -9.33 13.04
C MET A 227 -6.17 -9.46 14.24
N GLY A 228 -5.92 -10.41 15.14
CA GLY A 228 -6.74 -10.57 16.35
C GLY A 228 -6.69 -9.40 17.33
N LEU A 229 -5.73 -8.49 17.19
CA LEU A 229 -5.59 -7.27 18.00
C LEU A 229 -6.31 -6.05 17.38
N VAL A 230 -6.76 -6.14 16.14
CA VAL A 230 -7.46 -5.06 15.45
C VAL A 230 -8.85 -4.88 16.06
N GLN A 231 -9.15 -3.68 16.53
CA GLN A 231 -10.45 -3.33 17.12
C GLN A 231 -11.35 -2.55 16.14
N ALA A 232 -10.77 -1.97 15.11
CA ALA A 232 -11.49 -1.18 14.13
C ALA A 232 -12.36 -2.06 13.24
N PRO A 233 -13.61 -1.66 12.91
CA PRO A 233 -14.37 -2.29 11.84
C PRO A 233 -13.55 -2.38 10.58
N THR A 234 -13.45 -3.59 10.00
CA THR A 234 -12.53 -3.90 8.91
C THR A 234 -13.28 -4.38 7.66
N LEU A 235 -12.93 -3.80 6.50
CA LEU A 235 -13.37 -4.26 5.19
C LEU A 235 -12.22 -4.97 4.47
N LEU A 236 -12.42 -6.25 4.15
CA LEU A 236 -11.51 -7.05 3.35
C LEU A 236 -11.97 -7.02 1.89
N LEU A 237 -11.18 -6.42 1.02
CA LEU A 237 -11.47 -6.40 -0.41
C LEU A 237 -11.01 -7.69 -1.08
N LYS A 238 -11.84 -8.18 -2.01
CA LYS A 238 -11.61 -9.39 -2.79
C LYS A 238 -11.84 -9.11 -4.27
N PRO A 239 -10.96 -8.31 -4.92
CA PRO A 239 -11.08 -8.00 -6.32
C PRO A 239 -10.89 -9.25 -7.19
N GLU A 240 -11.70 -9.43 -8.24
CA GLU A 240 -11.55 -10.54 -9.18
C GLU A 240 -10.19 -10.54 -9.91
N SER A 241 -9.58 -9.36 -10.03
CA SER A 241 -8.26 -9.19 -10.65
C SER A 241 -7.08 -9.45 -9.72
N GLU A 242 -7.34 -9.76 -8.45
CA GLU A 242 -6.29 -10.01 -7.45
C GLU A 242 -5.75 -11.43 -7.57
N LEU A 243 -4.53 -11.66 -7.06
CA LEU A 243 -3.94 -12.99 -6.98
C LEU A 243 -4.83 -13.95 -6.20
N ALA A 244 -5.05 -15.15 -6.73
CA ALA A 244 -5.90 -16.18 -6.10
C ALA A 244 -5.48 -16.48 -4.65
N LEU A 245 -4.17 -16.49 -4.38
CA LEU A 245 -3.60 -16.66 -3.05
C LEU A 245 -4.07 -15.58 -2.06
N LEU A 246 -4.07 -14.31 -2.48
CA LEU A 246 -4.49 -13.19 -1.66
C LEU A 246 -6.01 -13.26 -1.38
N ASN A 247 -6.80 -13.54 -2.41
CA ASN A 247 -8.24 -13.74 -2.26
C ASN A 247 -8.61 -14.95 -1.37
N ALA A 248 -7.83 -16.04 -1.43
CA ALA A 248 -8.04 -17.20 -0.58
C ALA A 248 -7.77 -16.90 0.91
N SER A 249 -6.85 -15.97 1.19
CA SER A 249 -6.52 -15.58 2.58
C SER A 249 -7.61 -14.78 3.27
N VAL A 250 -8.57 -14.21 2.52
CA VAL A 250 -9.69 -13.42 3.07
C VAL A 250 -10.56 -14.26 4.03
N ALA A 251 -10.84 -15.51 3.68
CA ALA A 251 -11.65 -16.38 4.54
C ALA A 251 -11.01 -16.58 5.94
N ARG A 252 -9.70 -16.82 5.98
CA ARG A 252 -8.96 -16.94 7.24
C ARG A 252 -8.90 -15.63 8.02
N ALA A 253 -8.75 -14.50 7.31
CA ALA A 253 -8.75 -13.19 7.95
C ALA A 253 -10.09 -12.89 8.63
N LEU A 254 -11.22 -13.28 8.02
CA LEU A 254 -12.56 -13.14 8.60
C LEU A 254 -12.76 -13.96 9.88
N GLU A 255 -12.11 -15.12 10.00
CA GLU A 255 -12.17 -15.94 11.22
C GLU A 255 -11.42 -15.30 12.40
N ILE A 256 -10.44 -14.46 12.12
CA ILE A 256 -9.52 -13.88 13.12
C ILE A 256 -9.92 -12.47 13.53
N LEU A 257 -10.35 -11.64 12.57
CA LEU A 257 -10.71 -10.26 12.82
C LEU A 257 -12.04 -10.17 13.60
N PRO A 258 -12.10 -9.44 14.74
CA PRO A 258 -13.29 -9.40 15.58
C PRO A 258 -14.53 -8.76 14.92
N ASP A 259 -14.34 -7.76 14.08
CA ASP A 259 -15.39 -7.03 13.34
C ASP A 259 -14.94 -6.83 11.90
N ALA A 260 -15.18 -7.82 11.06
CA ALA A 260 -14.78 -7.78 9.66
C ALA A 260 -15.86 -8.29 8.72
N ARG A 261 -15.84 -7.76 7.51
CA ARG A 261 -16.63 -8.25 6.37
C ARG A 261 -15.80 -8.28 5.09
N GLU A 262 -16.10 -9.22 4.20
CA GLU A 262 -15.51 -9.24 2.87
C GLU A 262 -16.40 -8.55 1.85
N LEU A 263 -15.78 -8.08 0.79
CA LEU A 263 -16.48 -7.56 -0.37
C LEU A 263 -15.79 -8.01 -1.67
N ALA A 264 -16.47 -8.87 -2.42
CA ALA A 264 -16.07 -9.24 -3.76
C ALA A 264 -16.31 -8.07 -4.72
N LEU A 265 -15.34 -7.76 -5.56
CA LEU A 265 -15.40 -6.61 -6.45
C LEU A 265 -15.01 -7.01 -7.87
N PRO A 266 -15.82 -6.64 -8.88
CA PRO A 266 -15.37 -6.69 -10.27
C PRO A 266 -14.19 -5.73 -10.48
N PRO A 267 -13.42 -5.89 -11.57
CA PRO A 267 -12.34 -4.97 -11.90
C PRO A 267 -12.84 -3.54 -12.07
N GLY A 268 -12.12 -2.57 -11.52
CA GLY A 268 -12.41 -1.15 -11.72
C GLY A 268 -12.19 -0.29 -10.48
N GLU A 269 -11.37 0.76 -10.64
CA GLU A 269 -11.03 1.67 -9.54
C GLU A 269 -12.25 2.45 -9.02
N ALA A 270 -13.18 2.83 -9.91
CA ALA A 270 -14.37 3.58 -9.52
C ALA A 270 -15.28 2.75 -8.60
N ILE A 271 -15.54 1.49 -8.93
CA ILE A 271 -16.36 0.59 -8.12
C ILE A 271 -15.70 0.33 -6.77
N LYS A 272 -14.38 0.11 -6.76
CA LYS A 272 -13.61 -0.03 -5.53
C LYS A 272 -13.74 1.22 -4.65
N ALA A 273 -13.59 2.41 -5.23
CA ALA A 273 -13.69 3.67 -4.51
C ALA A 273 -15.10 3.93 -3.94
N GLU A 274 -16.16 3.63 -4.70
CA GLU A 274 -17.54 3.75 -4.23
C GLU A 274 -17.79 2.83 -3.02
N SER A 275 -17.34 1.60 -3.10
CA SER A 275 -17.48 0.61 -2.01
C SER A 275 -16.73 1.04 -0.75
N ILE A 276 -15.49 1.52 -0.90
CA ILE A 276 -14.70 2.05 0.21
C ILE A 276 -15.39 3.27 0.82
N ALA A 277 -15.85 4.23 0.01
CA ALA A 277 -16.51 5.45 0.49
C ALA A 277 -17.77 5.13 1.31
N ARG A 278 -18.61 4.19 0.86
CA ARG A 278 -19.80 3.72 1.59
C ARG A 278 -19.42 3.08 2.94
N PHE A 279 -18.42 2.20 2.95
CA PHE A 279 -17.93 1.61 4.19
C PHE A 279 -17.43 2.67 5.18
N LEU A 280 -16.65 3.65 4.72
CA LEU A 280 -16.13 4.73 5.55
C LEU A 280 -17.25 5.68 6.07
N ALA A 281 -18.36 5.80 5.34
CA ALA A 281 -19.55 6.51 5.79
C ALA A 281 -20.36 5.73 6.84
N GLY A 282 -20.07 4.45 7.08
CA GLY A 282 -20.82 3.59 8.00
C GLY A 282 -22.04 2.94 7.37
N GLU A 283 -22.14 2.94 6.05
CA GLU A 283 -23.20 2.27 5.32
C GLU A 283 -22.91 0.77 5.21
N ASN A 284 -23.97 -0.04 5.16
CA ASN A 284 -23.82 -1.44 4.79
C ASN A 284 -23.47 -1.50 3.30
N ALA A 285 -22.25 -1.87 2.99
CA ALA A 285 -21.76 -2.05 1.63
C ALA A 285 -22.26 -3.36 1.03
#